data_5cf66b304d183421512c01220ccd748e
#
_entry.id   5cf66b304d183421512c01220ccd748e
#
_cell.length_a   1.000
_cell.length_b   1.000
_cell.length_c   1.000
_cell.angle_alpha   90.00
_cell.angle_beta   90.00
_cell.angle_gamma   90.00
#
_symmetry.space_group_name_H-M   'P 1'
#
loop_
_entity.id
_entity.type
_entity.pdbx_description
1 polymer ?
#
loop_
_entity_poly.entity_id
_entity_poly.type
_entity_poly.pdbx_seq_one_letter_code
_entity_poly.pdbx_strand_id
1 'polypeptide(L)'
;MKSVSFEGTDGDDDAVVPGDDGALDDEATAGHPVVPLLEPADGVPAVIDSPAALAAAIAAFESGTGPVAVDAERASGYRYGQRTYLVQLRREGAGTVLIDPVALPDLSGLSRALVGVEWVLHAASQDLPGLAEQGMRPSRVFDTELAARLLGMERVGLAAVVAETLGLGLAKEHSAVDWSTRPLPLEWLRYAALDVELLVPVREVLADRLAEAGKAVWAAEEFEAGRTAPPPAVKADPWRRVSGLHAIHDARRLAVVRSLWETRDHNARQRDIAPGRVLPDRAIVAAAEALPHSVPQLVALPAFAGKGTRRRAALWQAAVDRALALPDDQLPSVRGPRTDAPPPIRAWSDRDPRAAARLAAARVVVQETSEIWHTPVENLLQPDLLRRLCWSPPLPMDVLSVAETLTAGGARHWQVELLGERLAAALQQASV
;
A
#
# COMPACT_ATOMS: atom_id res chain seq x y z
N MET A 1 33.69 -30.28 11.63
CA MET A 1 33.46 -29.91 10.22
C MET A 1 32.23 -30.65 9.74
N LYS A 2 31.08 -30.01 9.75
CA LYS A 2 29.86 -30.46 9.04
C LYS A 2 29.45 -29.30 8.18
N SER A 3 29.56 -29.46 6.86
CA SER A 3 29.08 -28.54 5.85
C SER A 3 27.56 -28.48 5.89
N VAL A 4 27.02 -27.33 6.18
CA VAL A 4 25.58 -27.04 6.01
C VAL A 4 25.42 -26.48 4.61
N SER A 5 24.81 -27.26 3.75
CA SER A 5 24.36 -26.83 2.42
C SER A 5 23.13 -25.97 2.61
N PHE A 6 23.24 -24.69 2.24
CA PHE A 6 22.10 -23.80 2.12
C PHE A 6 21.44 -24.08 0.75
N GLU A 7 20.32 -24.81 0.78
CA GLU A 7 19.38 -24.78 -0.35
C GLU A 7 18.60 -23.47 -0.28
N GLY A 8 18.91 -22.57 -1.20
CA GLY A 8 18.19 -21.33 -1.40
C GLY A 8 16.81 -21.61 -1.98
N THR A 9 15.77 -21.31 -1.23
CA THR A 9 14.43 -21.15 -1.78
C THR A 9 14.40 -19.82 -2.53
N ASP A 10 14.48 -19.89 -3.87
CA ASP A 10 14.20 -18.77 -4.77
C ASP A 10 12.72 -18.43 -4.67
N GLY A 11 12.38 -17.50 -3.78
CA GLY A 11 11.11 -16.78 -3.82
C GLY A 11 11.17 -15.74 -4.94
N ASP A 12 10.25 -15.81 -5.88
CA ASP A 12 10.01 -14.78 -6.91
C ASP A 12 9.57 -13.48 -6.23
N ASP A 13 10.53 -12.61 -5.90
CA ASP A 13 10.31 -11.23 -5.46
C ASP A 13 10.13 -10.32 -6.68
N ASP A 14 9.04 -10.50 -7.41
CA ASP A 14 8.54 -9.53 -8.38
C ASP A 14 7.08 -9.19 -8.06
N ALA A 15 6.90 -7.99 -7.59
CA ALA A 15 5.65 -7.30 -7.28
C ALA A 15 5.14 -7.44 -5.84
N VAL A 16 5.54 -6.49 -5.02
CA VAL A 16 4.67 -6.06 -3.91
C VAL A 16 3.37 -5.54 -4.53
N VAL A 17 2.36 -6.38 -4.56
CA VAL A 17 0.97 -6.01 -4.76
C VAL A 17 0.45 -5.63 -3.38
N PRO A 18 0.05 -4.38 -3.12
CA PRO A 18 -0.74 -4.10 -1.94
C PRO A 18 -2.14 -4.64 -2.20
N GLY A 19 -2.55 -5.64 -1.43
CA GLY A 19 -3.92 -6.11 -1.41
C GLY A 19 -4.08 -7.60 -1.70
N ASP A 20 -3.63 -8.42 -0.79
CA ASP A 20 -4.27 -9.70 -0.50
C ASP A 20 -4.27 -9.85 1.02
N ASP A 21 -5.33 -9.36 1.66
CA ASP A 21 -5.64 -9.69 3.05
C ASP A 21 -6.11 -11.14 3.10
N GLY A 22 -5.19 -12.05 2.80
CA GLY A 22 -5.33 -13.47 3.08
C GLY A 22 -5.44 -13.63 4.59
N ALA A 23 -6.53 -14.24 5.04
CA ALA A 23 -6.74 -14.71 6.40
C ALA A 23 -5.44 -15.34 6.92
N LEU A 24 -4.70 -14.61 7.74
CA LEU A 24 -3.54 -15.12 8.45
C LEU A 24 -4.04 -15.74 9.75
N ASP A 25 -3.68 -16.98 9.90
CA ASP A 25 -3.98 -17.89 10.98
C ASP A 25 -3.91 -17.25 12.38
N ASP A 26 -4.89 -17.62 13.19
CA ASP A 26 -4.96 -17.47 14.64
C ASP A 26 -3.82 -18.29 15.32
N GLU A 27 -2.58 -17.85 15.19
CA GLU A 27 -1.54 -18.25 16.12
C GLU A 27 -1.48 -17.24 17.27
N ALA A 28 -2.04 -17.66 18.40
CA ALA A 28 -2.01 -16.97 19.66
C ALA A 28 -0.59 -16.46 19.98
N THR A 29 -0.45 -15.16 20.15
CA THR A 29 0.73 -14.51 20.72
C THR A 29 1.02 -15.11 22.09
N ALA A 30 2.04 -15.94 22.19
CA ALA A 30 2.62 -16.36 23.46
C ALA A 30 3.32 -15.12 24.09
N GLY A 31 2.66 -14.47 25.08
CA GLY A 31 3.42 -13.40 25.80
C GLY A 31 2.51 -12.52 26.57
N HIS A 32 1.65 -11.91 26.71
CA HIS A 32 0.97 -11.15 27.76
C HIS A 32 -0.56 -11.26 27.63
N PRO A 33 -1.31 -11.37 28.73
CA PRO A 33 -2.76 -11.34 28.66
C PRO A 33 -3.21 -9.97 28.11
N VAL A 34 -3.77 -9.98 26.91
CA VAL A 34 -4.30 -8.79 26.26
C VAL A 34 -5.73 -8.58 26.75
N VAL A 35 -6.05 -7.38 27.25
CA VAL A 35 -7.40 -7.04 27.70
C VAL A 35 -8.24 -6.62 26.49
N PRO A 36 -9.33 -7.34 26.15
CA PRO A 36 -10.16 -6.97 25.03
C PRO A 36 -10.81 -5.59 25.22
N LEU A 37 -10.66 -4.70 24.24
CA LEU A 37 -11.38 -3.45 24.15
C LEU A 37 -12.54 -3.62 23.16
N LEU A 38 -13.76 -3.70 23.68
CA LEU A 38 -14.95 -4.02 22.90
C LEU A 38 -15.84 -2.81 22.61
N GLU A 39 -15.73 -1.77 23.41
CA GLU A 39 -16.56 -0.56 23.31
C GLU A 39 -15.70 0.69 23.48
N PRO A 40 -15.93 1.75 22.67
CA PRO A 40 -15.29 3.04 22.90
C PRO A 40 -15.66 3.63 24.27
N ALA A 41 -14.72 4.28 24.93
CA ALA A 41 -14.92 4.83 26.28
C ALA A 41 -16.08 5.83 26.35
N ASP A 42 -16.25 6.65 25.31
CA ASP A 42 -17.31 7.65 25.21
C ASP A 42 -18.58 7.11 24.51
N GLY A 43 -18.63 5.79 24.23
CA GLY A 43 -19.66 5.16 23.40
C GLY A 43 -19.47 5.46 21.89
N VAL A 44 -20.38 4.90 21.07
CA VAL A 44 -20.35 5.08 19.60
C VAL A 44 -21.03 6.40 19.24
N PRO A 45 -20.33 7.39 18.64
CA PRO A 45 -20.94 8.65 18.26
C PRO A 45 -21.89 8.48 17.07
N ALA A 46 -22.89 9.35 16.98
CA ALA A 46 -23.74 9.45 15.80
C ALA A 46 -22.93 9.93 14.59
N VAL A 47 -23.27 9.42 13.40
CA VAL A 47 -22.62 9.86 12.16
C VAL A 47 -23.02 11.31 11.84
N ILE A 48 -22.01 12.13 11.56
CA ILE A 48 -22.17 13.53 11.11
C ILE A 48 -22.42 13.51 9.60
N ASP A 49 -23.64 13.87 9.20
CA ASP A 49 -24.10 13.93 7.81
C ASP A 49 -24.73 15.29 7.42
N SER A 50 -24.71 16.27 8.33
CA SER A 50 -25.28 17.58 8.10
C SER A 50 -24.26 18.71 8.29
N PRO A 51 -24.37 19.82 7.52
CA PRO A 51 -23.47 20.96 7.64
C PRO A 51 -23.45 21.61 9.05
N ALA A 52 -24.57 21.60 9.74
CA ALA A 52 -24.66 22.17 11.10
C ALA A 52 -23.87 21.33 12.11
N ALA A 53 -24.00 20.00 12.05
CA ALA A 53 -23.24 19.09 12.90
C ALA A 53 -21.73 19.14 12.58
N LEU A 54 -21.36 19.25 11.30
CA LEU A 54 -19.98 19.44 10.89
C LEU A 54 -19.39 20.76 11.44
N ALA A 55 -20.14 21.85 11.37
CA ALA A 55 -19.68 23.15 11.91
C ALA A 55 -19.43 23.07 13.43
N ALA A 56 -20.30 22.38 14.19
CA ALA A 56 -20.11 22.13 15.61
C ALA A 56 -18.86 21.29 15.89
N ALA A 57 -18.64 20.24 15.09
CA ALA A 57 -17.44 19.40 15.21
C ALA A 57 -16.16 20.22 14.90
N ILE A 58 -16.15 21.03 13.85
CA ILE A 58 -15.02 21.91 13.52
C ILE A 58 -14.66 22.81 14.72
N ALA A 59 -15.65 23.48 15.33
CA ALA A 59 -15.41 24.33 16.50
C ALA A 59 -14.87 23.56 17.71
N ALA A 60 -15.36 22.33 17.94
CA ALA A 60 -14.85 21.47 19.01
C ALA A 60 -13.39 21.06 18.75
N PHE A 61 -13.06 20.67 17.53
CA PHE A 61 -11.70 20.26 17.14
C PHE A 61 -10.71 21.44 17.13
N GLU A 62 -11.16 22.65 16.80
CA GLU A 62 -10.35 23.86 16.92
C GLU A 62 -9.98 24.16 18.38
N SER A 63 -10.91 23.92 19.30
CA SER A 63 -10.71 24.16 20.75
C SER A 63 -9.99 23.03 21.46
N GLY A 64 -9.86 21.85 20.82
CA GLY A 64 -9.21 20.67 21.40
C GLY A 64 -7.70 20.86 21.59
N THR A 65 -7.09 19.99 22.37
CA THR A 65 -5.67 20.02 22.72
C THR A 65 -4.92 18.77 22.21
N GLY A 66 -3.60 18.86 22.12
CA GLY A 66 -2.77 17.73 21.68
C GLY A 66 -2.95 17.33 20.22
N PRO A 67 -2.40 16.19 19.81
CA PRO A 67 -2.55 15.64 18.47
C PRO A 67 -3.98 15.17 18.18
N VAL A 68 -4.28 14.95 16.90
CA VAL A 68 -5.55 14.39 16.46
C VAL A 68 -5.33 13.01 15.82
N ALA A 69 -6.04 11.99 16.32
CA ALA A 69 -6.14 10.70 15.66
C ALA A 69 -7.07 10.81 14.44
N VAL A 70 -6.67 10.23 13.31
CA VAL A 70 -7.43 10.26 12.06
C VAL A 70 -7.36 8.89 11.41
N ASP A 71 -8.50 8.44 10.87
CA ASP A 71 -8.59 7.23 10.06
C ASP A 71 -9.68 7.39 8.99
N ALA A 72 -9.69 6.52 7.96
CA ALA A 72 -10.65 6.63 6.87
C ALA A 72 -11.00 5.29 6.23
N GLU A 73 -12.30 5.03 6.08
CA GLU A 73 -12.81 3.78 5.53
C GLU A 73 -13.16 3.84 4.06
N ARG A 74 -12.77 2.80 3.32
CA ARG A 74 -12.97 2.68 1.89
C ARG A 74 -13.76 1.41 1.53
N ALA A 75 -14.38 1.40 0.35
CA ALA A 75 -15.10 0.23 -0.17
C ALA A 75 -14.37 -0.40 -1.38
N SER A 76 -13.03 -0.53 -1.31
CA SER A 76 -12.16 -0.90 -2.44
C SER A 76 -12.50 -2.25 -3.07
N GLY A 77 -12.99 -3.23 -2.30
CA GLY A 77 -13.44 -4.54 -2.78
C GLY A 77 -14.84 -4.52 -3.41
N TYR A 78 -15.58 -3.42 -3.33
CA TYR A 78 -16.98 -3.29 -3.73
C TYR A 78 -17.20 -2.20 -4.79
N ARG A 79 -16.54 -1.04 -4.63
CA ARG A 79 -16.66 0.11 -5.52
C ARG A 79 -15.46 0.23 -6.45
N TYR A 80 -15.62 1.01 -7.51
CA TYR A 80 -14.58 1.16 -8.52
C TYR A 80 -13.37 1.95 -8.00
N GLY A 81 -13.62 3.05 -7.31
CA GLY A 81 -12.58 3.96 -6.84
C GLY A 81 -12.06 3.64 -5.44
N GLN A 82 -11.12 4.46 -5.00
CA GLN A 82 -10.59 4.48 -3.63
C GLN A 82 -11.23 5.59 -2.78
N ARG A 83 -12.47 5.96 -3.11
CA ARG A 83 -13.20 7.00 -2.39
C ARG A 83 -13.37 6.64 -0.93
N THR A 84 -13.21 7.62 -0.06
CA THR A 84 -13.51 7.52 1.37
C THR A 84 -15.02 7.53 1.60
N TYR A 85 -15.52 6.64 2.47
CA TYR A 85 -16.94 6.48 2.81
C TYR A 85 -17.24 6.77 4.28
N LEU A 86 -16.21 6.82 5.14
CA LEU A 86 -16.30 7.30 6.52
C LEU A 86 -14.95 7.93 6.88
N VAL A 87 -14.96 9.02 7.63
CA VAL A 87 -13.78 9.65 8.21
C VAL A 87 -13.96 9.70 9.72
N GLN A 88 -13.01 9.17 10.43
CA GLN A 88 -12.97 9.16 11.89
C GLN A 88 -11.91 10.14 12.38
N LEU A 89 -12.27 10.93 13.39
CA LEU A 89 -11.32 11.78 14.11
C LEU A 89 -11.54 11.67 15.62
N ARG A 90 -10.46 11.72 16.40
CA ARG A 90 -10.50 11.85 17.86
C ARG A 90 -9.44 12.85 18.32
N ARG A 91 -9.82 13.76 19.21
CA ARG A 91 -8.93 14.73 19.81
C ARG A 91 -9.31 14.99 21.27
N GLU A 92 -8.33 15.23 22.10
CA GLU A 92 -8.56 15.60 23.51
C GLU A 92 -9.37 16.90 23.61
N GLY A 93 -10.43 16.88 24.41
CA GLY A 93 -11.38 17.99 24.54
C GLY A 93 -12.47 18.07 23.47
N ALA A 94 -12.30 17.38 22.31
CA ALA A 94 -13.30 17.32 21.24
C ALA A 94 -14.05 15.98 21.18
N GLY A 95 -13.47 14.91 21.76
CA GLY A 95 -14.03 13.55 21.67
C GLY A 95 -13.83 12.90 20.32
N THR A 96 -14.63 11.86 20.04
CA THR A 96 -14.63 11.11 18.78
C THR A 96 -15.77 11.58 17.87
N VAL A 97 -15.49 11.73 16.57
CA VAL A 97 -16.51 12.00 15.55
C VAL A 97 -16.36 11.03 14.38
N LEU A 98 -17.51 10.64 13.82
CA LEU A 98 -17.62 9.82 12.60
C LEU A 98 -18.35 10.65 11.55
N ILE A 99 -17.71 10.93 10.42
CA ILE A 99 -18.21 11.86 9.40
C ILE A 99 -18.51 11.09 8.11
N ASP A 100 -19.68 11.31 7.53
CA ASP A 100 -20.05 10.77 6.22
C ASP A 100 -19.61 11.71 5.08
N PRO A 101 -18.48 11.43 4.38
CA PRO A 101 -18.02 12.26 3.29
C PRO A 101 -18.85 12.11 2.01
N VAL A 102 -19.83 11.18 1.99
CA VAL A 102 -20.78 11.07 0.88
C VAL A 102 -21.82 12.20 0.99
N ALA A 103 -22.27 12.48 2.21
CA ALA A 103 -23.20 13.59 2.50
C ALA A 103 -22.46 14.94 2.56
N LEU A 104 -21.21 14.94 3.01
CA LEU A 104 -20.39 16.14 3.26
C LEU A 104 -19.06 16.03 2.49
N PRO A 105 -19.05 16.29 1.17
CA PRO A 105 -17.88 16.03 0.33
C PRO A 105 -16.72 17.02 0.50
N ASP A 106 -16.90 18.13 1.22
CA ASP A 106 -15.84 19.10 1.54
C ASP A 106 -15.63 19.17 3.06
N LEU A 107 -14.51 18.63 3.50
CA LEU A 107 -14.05 18.66 4.89
C LEU A 107 -12.88 19.64 5.11
N SER A 108 -12.63 20.55 4.18
CA SER A 108 -11.54 21.55 4.26
C SER A 108 -11.64 22.45 5.50
N GLY A 109 -12.84 22.60 6.07
CA GLY A 109 -13.05 23.31 7.33
C GLY A 109 -12.29 22.67 8.50
N LEU A 110 -12.32 21.33 8.61
CA LEU A 110 -11.55 20.58 9.60
C LEU A 110 -10.04 20.73 9.36
N SER A 111 -9.61 20.64 8.09
CA SER A 111 -8.19 20.83 7.75
C SER A 111 -7.67 22.20 8.20
N ARG A 112 -8.47 23.27 8.05
CA ARG A 112 -8.11 24.62 8.53
C ARG A 112 -8.08 24.71 10.07
N ALA A 113 -9.05 24.15 10.75
CA ALA A 113 -9.10 24.11 12.21
C ALA A 113 -7.94 23.35 12.84
N LEU A 114 -7.37 22.39 12.10
CA LEU A 114 -6.26 21.53 12.54
C LEU A 114 -4.89 21.97 11.99
N VAL A 115 -4.76 23.20 11.47
CA VAL A 115 -3.45 23.74 11.04
C VAL A 115 -2.48 23.77 12.21
N GLY A 116 -1.28 23.21 12.04
CA GLY A 116 -0.25 23.09 13.09
C GLY A 116 -0.46 21.94 14.07
N VAL A 117 -1.61 21.26 14.04
CA VAL A 117 -1.87 20.05 14.81
C VAL A 117 -1.20 18.85 14.14
N GLU A 118 -0.57 17.98 14.93
CA GLU A 118 -0.06 16.71 14.44
C GLU A 118 -1.20 15.71 14.26
N TRP A 119 -1.28 15.08 13.09
CA TRP A 119 -2.22 14.01 12.80
C TRP A 119 -1.56 12.67 13.05
N VAL A 120 -2.20 11.84 13.84
CA VAL A 120 -1.78 10.48 14.13
C VAL A 120 -2.61 9.53 13.27
N LEU A 121 -1.94 8.79 12.40
CA LEU A 121 -2.54 7.77 11.54
C LEU A 121 -1.81 6.44 11.70
N HIS A 122 -2.44 5.37 11.25
CA HIS A 122 -1.80 4.07 11.09
C HIS A 122 -1.72 3.71 9.61
N ALA A 123 -0.51 3.54 9.06
CA ALA A 123 -0.27 3.37 7.62
C ALA A 123 -0.79 4.57 6.79
N ALA A 124 -0.41 5.79 7.17
CA ALA A 124 -0.90 7.06 6.64
C ALA A 124 -0.94 7.15 5.11
N SER A 125 -0.04 6.47 4.40
CA SER A 125 0.00 6.42 2.93
C SER A 125 -1.27 5.85 2.30
N GLN A 126 -2.07 5.09 3.05
CA GLN A 126 -3.33 4.52 2.60
C GLN A 126 -4.47 5.54 2.63
N ASP A 127 -4.50 6.43 3.62
CA ASP A 127 -5.64 7.33 3.87
C ASP A 127 -5.43 8.74 3.36
N LEU A 128 -4.18 9.25 3.40
CA LEU A 128 -3.84 10.60 2.95
C LEU A 128 -4.35 10.95 1.54
N PRO A 129 -4.31 10.06 0.53
CA PRO A 129 -4.88 10.37 -0.78
C PRO A 129 -6.39 10.60 -0.75
N GLY A 130 -7.13 9.72 -0.06
CA GLY A 130 -8.59 9.83 0.08
C GLY A 130 -9.01 11.06 0.91
N LEU A 131 -8.31 11.33 1.99
CA LEU A 131 -8.51 12.52 2.81
C LEU A 131 -8.23 13.81 2.01
N ALA A 132 -7.18 13.80 1.18
CA ALA A 132 -6.85 14.93 0.32
C ALA A 132 -7.95 15.24 -0.72
N GLU A 133 -8.67 14.22 -1.22
CA GLU A 133 -9.83 14.38 -2.09
C GLU A 133 -10.99 15.11 -1.39
N GLN A 134 -11.09 14.97 -0.05
CA GLN A 134 -12.06 15.65 0.81
C GLN A 134 -11.58 17.05 1.29
N GLY A 135 -10.44 17.53 0.79
CA GLY A 135 -9.85 18.80 1.22
C GLY A 135 -9.08 18.73 2.54
N MET A 136 -8.87 17.51 3.09
CA MET A 136 -8.16 17.29 4.34
C MET A 136 -6.68 17.02 4.10
N ARG A 137 -5.81 17.91 4.59
CA ARG A 137 -4.35 17.81 4.42
C ARG A 137 -3.63 18.16 5.72
N PRO A 138 -2.91 17.22 6.34
CA PRO A 138 -2.15 17.48 7.55
C PRO A 138 -0.93 18.38 7.29
N SER A 139 -0.60 19.23 8.27
CA SER A 139 0.67 19.96 8.29
C SER A 139 1.80 19.14 8.91
N ARG A 140 1.46 18.17 9.78
CA ARG A 140 2.39 17.24 10.43
C ARG A 140 1.70 15.89 10.58
N VAL A 141 2.46 14.82 10.43
CA VAL A 141 1.98 13.43 10.57
C VAL A 141 2.87 12.67 11.53
N PHE A 142 2.27 11.80 12.32
CA PHE A 142 2.90 10.68 12.99
C PHE A 142 2.25 9.39 12.48
N ASP A 143 3.01 8.54 11.83
CA ASP A 143 2.54 7.25 11.32
C ASP A 143 2.95 6.13 12.27
N THR A 144 1.97 5.53 12.95
CA THR A 144 2.23 4.50 13.98
C THR A 144 2.70 3.19 13.39
N GLU A 145 2.30 2.83 12.14
CA GLU A 145 2.84 1.65 11.45
C GLU A 145 4.31 1.85 11.11
N LEU A 146 4.64 2.99 10.52
CA LEU A 146 6.03 3.28 10.12
C LEU A 146 6.95 3.42 11.33
N ALA A 147 6.46 4.01 12.43
CA ALA A 147 7.17 4.03 13.70
C ALA A 147 7.47 2.63 14.22
N ALA A 148 6.48 1.74 14.20
CA ALA A 148 6.64 0.35 14.61
C ALA A 148 7.66 -0.41 13.73
N ARG A 149 7.66 -0.19 12.41
CA ARG A 149 8.64 -0.75 11.48
C ARG A 149 10.06 -0.27 11.81
N LEU A 150 10.25 1.04 12.01
CA LEU A 150 11.56 1.59 12.38
C LEU A 150 12.07 1.03 13.71
N LEU A 151 11.18 0.72 14.64
CA LEU A 151 11.52 0.06 15.92
C LEU A 151 11.78 -1.44 15.78
N GLY A 152 11.57 -2.02 14.61
CA GLY A 152 11.79 -3.45 14.36
C GLY A 152 10.74 -4.35 15.00
N MET A 153 9.52 -3.84 15.24
CA MET A 153 8.42 -4.66 15.74
C MET A 153 8.09 -5.76 14.72
N GLU A 154 7.90 -6.97 15.20
CA GLU A 154 7.66 -8.14 14.34
C GLU A 154 6.31 -8.06 13.60
N ARG A 155 5.31 -7.51 14.26
CA ARG A 155 3.96 -7.30 13.72
C ARG A 155 3.60 -5.82 13.83
N VAL A 156 3.30 -5.21 12.70
CA VAL A 156 3.08 -3.76 12.61
C VAL A 156 1.64 -3.34 12.33
N GLY A 157 0.71 -4.27 12.12
CA GLY A 157 -0.72 -3.96 12.00
C GLY A 157 -1.28 -3.38 13.31
N LEU A 158 -2.28 -2.48 13.23
CA LEU A 158 -2.78 -1.69 14.35
C LEU A 158 -3.09 -2.52 15.60
N ALA A 159 -3.82 -3.63 15.47
CA ALA A 159 -4.16 -4.49 16.59
C ALA A 159 -2.92 -5.09 17.28
N ALA A 160 -1.87 -5.44 16.54
CA ALA A 160 -0.63 -5.95 17.10
C ALA A 160 0.17 -4.86 17.80
N VAL A 161 0.25 -3.67 17.20
CA VAL A 161 0.93 -2.51 17.79
C VAL A 161 0.23 -2.08 19.10
N VAL A 162 -1.10 -2.01 19.11
CA VAL A 162 -1.91 -1.73 20.32
C VAL A 162 -1.67 -2.79 21.39
N ALA A 163 -1.66 -4.06 21.04
CA ALA A 163 -1.43 -5.14 21.99
C ALA A 163 -0.03 -5.04 22.62
N GLU A 164 1.00 -4.75 21.84
CA GLU A 164 2.38 -4.67 22.32
C GLU A 164 2.67 -3.39 23.11
N THR A 165 2.04 -2.27 22.74
CA THR A 165 2.29 -0.97 23.38
C THR A 165 1.41 -0.72 24.59
N LEU A 166 0.14 -1.11 24.52
CA LEU A 166 -0.87 -0.78 25.54
C LEU A 166 -1.41 -2.00 26.29
N GLY A 167 -1.12 -3.24 25.84
CA GLY A 167 -1.69 -4.46 26.41
C GLY A 167 -3.20 -4.62 26.15
N LEU A 168 -3.74 -3.91 25.16
CA LEU A 168 -5.15 -3.94 24.78
C LEU A 168 -5.37 -4.74 23.49
N GLY A 169 -6.52 -5.43 23.37
CA GLY A 169 -6.91 -6.19 22.19
C GLY A 169 -7.99 -5.48 21.39
N LEU A 170 -7.70 -5.15 20.14
CA LEU A 170 -8.69 -4.71 19.17
C LEU A 170 -9.24 -5.90 18.40
N ALA A 171 -10.58 -5.94 18.19
CA ALA A 171 -11.18 -6.91 17.29
C ALA A 171 -10.79 -6.63 15.84
N LYS A 172 -10.42 -7.66 15.07
CA LYS A 172 -10.07 -7.56 13.64
C LYS A 172 -11.31 -7.63 12.73
N GLU A 173 -12.46 -7.22 13.21
CA GLU A 173 -13.71 -7.31 12.47
C GLU A 173 -13.90 -6.05 11.60
N HIS A 174 -14.53 -6.22 10.43
CA HIS A 174 -15.02 -5.14 9.57
C HIS A 174 -14.03 -4.35 8.70
N SER A 175 -12.73 -4.65 8.66
CA SER A 175 -11.76 -3.95 7.77
C SER A 175 -12.09 -4.09 6.27
N ALA A 176 -12.73 -5.21 5.85
CA ALA A 176 -13.01 -5.54 4.45
C ALA A 176 -14.50 -5.54 4.08
N VAL A 177 -15.33 -4.75 4.78
CA VAL A 177 -16.77 -4.65 4.51
C VAL A 177 -17.11 -3.58 3.47
N ASP A 178 -18.37 -3.58 2.97
CA ASP A 178 -18.83 -2.56 2.01
C ASP A 178 -19.20 -1.24 2.72
N TRP A 179 -18.22 -0.44 3.07
CA TRP A 179 -18.39 0.87 3.71
C TRP A 179 -19.26 1.86 2.92
N SER A 180 -19.62 1.55 1.68
CA SER A 180 -20.57 2.35 0.91
C SER A 180 -22.03 2.07 1.28
N THR A 181 -22.30 1.09 2.15
CA THR A 181 -23.63 0.75 2.66
C THR A 181 -24.20 1.92 3.47
N ARG A 182 -25.51 2.20 3.31
CA ARG A 182 -26.23 3.21 4.09
C ARG A 182 -27.60 2.68 4.54
N PRO A 183 -28.01 2.91 5.79
CA PRO A 183 -27.19 3.42 6.89
C PRO A 183 -26.06 2.45 7.25
N LEU A 184 -24.98 2.95 7.84
CA LEU A 184 -23.89 2.10 8.34
C LEU A 184 -24.36 1.32 9.58
N PRO A 185 -24.07 0.00 9.67
CA PRO A 185 -24.38 -0.81 10.85
C PRO A 185 -23.63 -0.31 12.10
N LEU A 186 -24.26 -0.47 13.27
CA LEU A 186 -23.71 0.01 14.54
C LEU A 186 -22.37 -0.65 14.89
N GLU A 187 -22.22 -1.94 14.61
CA GLU A 187 -20.98 -2.67 14.81
C GLU A 187 -19.81 -2.11 13.98
N TRP A 188 -20.07 -1.62 12.76
CA TRP A 188 -19.04 -0.98 11.93
C TRP A 188 -18.66 0.40 12.49
N LEU A 189 -19.64 1.18 12.95
CA LEU A 189 -19.38 2.47 13.58
C LEU A 189 -18.59 2.31 14.89
N ARG A 190 -18.86 1.23 15.66
CA ARG A 190 -18.09 0.88 16.85
C ARG A 190 -16.64 0.57 16.50
N TYR A 191 -16.42 -0.28 15.50
CA TYR A 191 -15.09 -0.60 14.98
C TYR A 191 -14.33 0.68 14.59
N ALA A 192 -14.92 1.52 13.75
CA ALA A 192 -14.32 2.76 13.28
C ALA A 192 -13.99 3.76 14.41
N ALA A 193 -14.82 3.81 15.46
CA ALA A 193 -14.54 4.64 16.63
C ALA A 193 -13.37 4.12 17.45
N LEU A 194 -13.22 2.80 17.57
CA LEU A 194 -12.12 2.16 18.30
C LEU A 194 -10.77 2.34 17.58
N ASP A 195 -10.75 2.35 16.24
CA ASP A 195 -9.51 2.51 15.48
C ASP A 195 -8.81 3.85 15.77
N VAL A 196 -9.56 4.93 16.02
CA VAL A 196 -8.98 6.23 16.36
C VAL A 196 -8.79 6.44 17.87
N GLU A 197 -9.44 5.65 18.71
CA GLU A 197 -9.41 5.86 20.17
C GLU A 197 -8.02 5.66 20.75
N LEU A 198 -7.28 4.68 20.25
CA LEU A 198 -5.99 4.28 20.78
C LEU A 198 -4.79 4.85 20.02
N LEU A 199 -4.99 5.55 18.91
CA LEU A 199 -3.88 6.04 18.09
C LEU A 199 -2.99 7.04 18.85
N VAL A 200 -3.58 7.99 19.61
CA VAL A 200 -2.78 8.95 20.37
C VAL A 200 -2.01 8.26 21.51
N PRO A 201 -2.61 7.42 22.37
CA PRO A 201 -1.85 6.63 23.35
C PRO A 201 -0.73 5.78 22.74
N VAL A 202 -0.97 5.11 21.62
CA VAL A 202 0.04 4.35 20.88
C VAL A 202 1.17 5.27 20.40
N ARG A 203 0.83 6.43 19.85
CA ARG A 203 1.79 7.44 19.40
C ARG A 203 2.74 7.86 20.52
N GLU A 204 2.22 8.10 21.74
CA GLU A 204 3.06 8.51 22.88
C GLU A 204 4.09 7.44 23.20
N VAL A 205 3.68 6.17 23.33
CA VAL A 205 4.59 5.06 23.61
C VAL A 205 5.62 4.87 22.49
N LEU A 206 5.19 4.94 21.23
CA LEU A 206 6.12 4.78 20.10
C LEU A 206 7.11 5.94 19.96
N ALA A 207 6.67 7.18 20.27
CA ALA A 207 7.55 8.35 20.26
C ALA A 207 8.66 8.23 21.30
N ASP A 208 8.32 7.79 22.52
CA ASP A 208 9.30 7.55 23.58
C ASP A 208 10.29 6.45 23.19
N ARG A 209 9.80 5.31 22.69
CA ARG A 209 10.65 4.22 22.19
C ARG A 209 11.57 4.66 21.04
N LEU A 210 11.09 5.50 20.10
CA LEU A 210 11.91 6.05 19.00
C LEU A 210 13.01 6.97 19.54
N ALA A 211 12.71 7.79 20.56
CA ALA A 211 13.69 8.66 21.21
C ALA A 211 14.76 7.83 21.95
N GLU A 212 14.36 6.84 22.72
CA GLU A 212 15.26 5.91 23.43
C GLU A 212 16.16 5.14 22.46
N ALA A 213 15.63 4.72 21.30
CA ALA A 213 16.40 4.04 20.27
C ALA A 213 17.27 4.96 19.40
N GLY A 214 17.21 6.29 19.61
CA GLY A 214 17.94 7.27 18.80
C GLY A 214 17.39 7.44 17.38
N LYS A 215 16.14 7.02 17.13
CA LYS A 215 15.49 6.99 15.80
C LYS A 215 14.44 8.09 15.58
N ALA A 216 14.28 9.02 16.52
CA ALA A 216 13.27 10.08 16.42
C ALA A 216 13.45 10.95 15.16
N VAL A 217 14.69 11.28 14.77
CA VAL A 217 14.98 12.03 13.54
C VAL A 217 14.64 11.20 12.30
N TRP A 218 14.97 9.91 12.30
CA TRP A 218 14.61 9.00 11.19
C TRP A 218 13.11 8.97 10.96
N ALA A 219 12.36 8.78 12.05
CA ALA A 219 10.90 8.76 11.99
C ALA A 219 10.33 10.09 11.45
N ALA A 220 10.84 11.23 11.92
CA ALA A 220 10.40 12.54 11.45
C ALA A 220 10.63 12.73 9.93
N GLU A 221 11.79 12.31 9.42
CA GLU A 221 12.09 12.36 7.97
C GLU A 221 11.15 11.44 7.17
N GLU A 222 10.88 10.22 7.66
CA GLU A 222 9.99 9.28 6.98
C GLU A 222 8.53 9.78 6.99
N PHE A 223 8.05 10.31 8.13
CA PHE A 223 6.69 10.85 8.23
C PHE A 223 6.49 12.05 7.28
N GLU A 224 7.48 12.94 7.21
CA GLU A 224 7.44 14.09 6.30
C GLU A 224 7.48 13.66 4.83
N ALA A 225 8.29 12.66 4.51
CA ALA A 225 8.34 12.10 3.17
C ALA A 225 7.02 11.42 2.78
N GLY A 226 6.38 10.67 3.69
CA GLY A 226 5.06 10.10 3.47
C GLY A 226 3.98 11.17 3.27
N ARG A 227 4.00 12.21 4.11
CA ARG A 227 3.07 13.34 4.05
C ARG A 227 3.14 14.12 2.74
N THR A 228 4.35 14.29 2.20
CA THR A 228 4.64 15.08 0.99
C THR A 228 4.76 14.24 -0.27
N ALA A 229 4.58 12.93 -0.16
CA ALA A 229 4.67 12.03 -1.30
C ALA A 229 3.72 12.45 -2.43
N PRO A 230 4.19 12.52 -3.68
CA PRO A 230 3.33 12.80 -4.81
C PRO A 230 2.32 11.64 -5.01
N PRO A 231 1.15 11.92 -5.59
CA PRO A 231 0.23 10.86 -5.96
C PRO A 231 0.94 9.79 -6.81
N PRO A 232 0.58 8.51 -6.66
CA PRO A 232 1.18 7.44 -7.46
C PRO A 232 1.06 7.73 -8.95
N ALA A 233 2.17 7.59 -9.69
CA ALA A 233 2.17 7.79 -11.13
C ALA A 233 1.18 6.85 -11.82
N VAL A 234 0.43 7.39 -12.78
CA VAL A 234 -0.44 6.57 -13.64
C VAL A 234 0.45 5.59 -14.41
N LYS A 235 0.22 4.30 -14.18
CA LYS A 235 1.04 3.25 -14.79
C LYS A 235 0.67 3.08 -16.25
N ALA A 236 1.68 3.03 -17.10
CA ALA A 236 1.51 2.61 -18.49
C ALA A 236 1.05 1.14 -18.51
N ASP A 237 0.14 0.81 -19.44
CA ASP A 237 -0.38 -0.55 -19.63
C ASP A 237 -0.89 -1.22 -18.32
N PRO A 238 -1.87 -0.63 -17.59
CA PRO A 238 -2.34 -1.19 -16.33
C PRO A 238 -2.92 -2.60 -16.48
N TRP A 239 -3.39 -2.97 -17.69
CA TRP A 239 -3.88 -4.30 -18.04
C TRP A 239 -2.81 -5.40 -17.92
N ARG A 240 -1.52 -5.05 -17.93
CA ARG A 240 -0.41 -6.01 -17.75
C ARG A 240 -0.29 -6.55 -16.33
N ARG A 241 -1.12 -6.05 -15.40
CA ARG A 241 -1.22 -6.51 -14.00
C ARG A 241 -2.34 -7.51 -13.78
N VAL A 242 -3.00 -7.95 -14.83
CA VAL A 242 -3.99 -9.04 -14.71
C VAL A 242 -3.31 -10.27 -14.14
N SER A 243 -3.83 -10.76 -13.03
CA SER A 243 -3.31 -11.94 -12.34
C SER A 243 -3.34 -13.15 -13.28
N GLY A 244 -2.23 -13.88 -13.37
CA GLY A 244 -2.09 -14.99 -14.32
C GLY A 244 -1.59 -14.60 -15.72
N LEU A 245 -1.34 -13.30 -15.98
CA LEU A 245 -0.86 -12.85 -17.30
C LEU A 245 0.48 -13.47 -17.71
N HIS A 246 1.31 -13.86 -16.74
CA HIS A 246 2.61 -14.49 -17.00
C HIS A 246 2.51 -15.79 -17.83
N ALA A 247 1.34 -16.44 -17.90
CA ALA A 247 1.09 -17.59 -18.75
C ALA A 247 0.88 -17.23 -20.24
N ILE A 248 0.69 -15.95 -20.56
CA ILE A 248 0.35 -15.49 -21.93
C ILE A 248 1.59 -14.91 -22.60
N HIS A 249 2.12 -15.63 -23.59
CA HIS A 249 3.33 -15.25 -24.36
C HIS A 249 3.07 -14.90 -25.83
N ASP A 250 1.82 -14.81 -26.23
CA ASP A 250 1.41 -14.53 -27.60
C ASP A 250 0.78 -13.14 -27.74
N ALA A 251 1.19 -12.35 -28.75
CA ALA A 251 0.75 -10.96 -28.92
C ALA A 251 -0.76 -10.85 -29.19
N ARG A 252 -1.38 -11.80 -29.90
CA ARG A 252 -2.82 -11.83 -30.17
C ARG A 252 -3.61 -12.11 -28.90
N ARG A 253 -3.14 -13.04 -28.09
CA ARG A 253 -3.74 -13.34 -26.78
C ARG A 253 -3.59 -12.15 -25.83
N LEU A 254 -2.45 -11.47 -25.82
CA LEU A 254 -2.28 -10.22 -25.06
C LEU A 254 -3.23 -9.11 -25.51
N ALA A 255 -3.54 -9.03 -26.82
CA ALA A 255 -4.54 -8.10 -27.32
C ALA A 255 -5.94 -8.42 -26.77
N VAL A 256 -6.29 -9.70 -26.62
CA VAL A 256 -7.55 -10.13 -25.97
C VAL A 256 -7.56 -9.72 -24.50
N VAL A 257 -6.46 -9.95 -23.76
CA VAL A 257 -6.34 -9.49 -22.37
C VAL A 257 -6.58 -7.98 -22.27
N ARG A 258 -5.87 -7.19 -23.08
CA ARG A 258 -6.01 -5.73 -23.10
C ARG A 258 -7.44 -5.29 -23.39
N SER A 259 -8.06 -5.82 -24.44
CA SER A 259 -9.42 -5.44 -24.84
C SER A 259 -10.48 -5.81 -23.80
N LEU A 260 -10.37 -6.98 -23.17
CA LEU A 260 -11.26 -7.39 -22.06
C LEU A 260 -11.04 -6.55 -20.83
N TRP A 261 -9.78 -6.24 -20.47
CA TRP A 261 -9.46 -5.39 -19.32
C TRP A 261 -10.01 -3.98 -19.51
N GLU A 262 -9.80 -3.34 -20.67
CA GLU A 262 -10.33 -2.00 -21.00
C GLU A 262 -11.86 -1.99 -20.96
N THR A 263 -12.51 -3.02 -21.50
CA THR A 263 -13.98 -3.17 -21.48
C THR A 263 -14.49 -3.36 -20.06
N ARG A 264 -13.79 -4.15 -19.25
CA ARG A 264 -14.09 -4.31 -17.81
C ARG A 264 -13.95 -3.01 -17.06
N ASP A 265 -12.82 -2.31 -17.22
CA ASP A 265 -12.51 -1.07 -16.52
C ASP A 265 -13.56 0.00 -16.83
N HIS A 266 -13.89 0.19 -18.10
CA HIS A 266 -14.94 1.11 -18.52
C HIS A 266 -16.30 0.77 -17.87
N ASN A 267 -16.71 -0.50 -17.88
CA ASN A 267 -17.95 -0.95 -17.27
C ASN A 267 -17.94 -0.80 -15.73
N ALA A 268 -16.84 -1.10 -15.11
CA ALA A 268 -16.65 -0.98 -13.67
C ALA A 268 -16.78 0.47 -13.23
N ARG A 269 -16.13 1.38 -13.95
CA ARG A 269 -16.17 2.83 -13.72
C ARG A 269 -17.58 3.39 -13.88
N GLN A 270 -18.26 3.07 -14.99
CA GLN A 270 -19.62 3.55 -15.24
C GLN A 270 -20.64 3.11 -14.19
N ARG A 271 -20.41 1.97 -13.54
CA ARG A 271 -21.34 1.37 -12.60
C ARG A 271 -20.91 1.54 -11.15
N ASP A 272 -19.77 2.15 -10.94
CA ASP A 272 -19.13 2.23 -9.62
C ASP A 272 -19.08 0.86 -8.90
N ILE A 273 -18.56 -0.15 -9.61
CA ILE A 273 -18.38 -1.51 -9.07
C ILE A 273 -16.93 -1.93 -9.22
N ALA A 274 -16.37 -2.57 -8.21
CA ALA A 274 -14.99 -3.06 -8.25
C ALA A 274 -14.75 -3.95 -9.49
N PRO A 275 -13.66 -3.75 -10.25
CA PRO A 275 -13.41 -4.43 -11.52
C PRO A 275 -13.49 -5.96 -11.44
N GLY A 276 -12.95 -6.56 -10.36
CA GLY A 276 -12.99 -8.00 -10.13
C GLY A 276 -14.42 -8.57 -9.99
N ARG A 277 -15.38 -7.75 -9.50
CA ARG A 277 -16.81 -8.13 -9.43
C ARG A 277 -17.52 -8.02 -10.77
N VAL A 278 -17.01 -7.23 -11.70
CA VAL A 278 -17.54 -7.09 -13.08
C VAL A 278 -17.07 -8.24 -13.95
N LEU A 279 -15.76 -8.52 -13.95
CA LEU A 279 -15.11 -9.65 -14.65
C LEU A 279 -13.82 -10.02 -13.92
N PRO A 280 -13.72 -11.19 -13.28
CA PRO A 280 -12.51 -11.62 -12.59
C PRO A 280 -11.31 -11.79 -13.55
N ASP A 281 -10.09 -11.57 -13.07
CA ASP A 281 -8.86 -11.73 -13.86
C ASP A 281 -8.75 -13.13 -14.49
N ARG A 282 -9.11 -14.18 -13.74
CA ARG A 282 -9.13 -15.56 -14.26
C ARG A 282 -10.03 -15.73 -15.50
N ALA A 283 -11.11 -14.94 -15.63
CA ALA A 283 -11.97 -14.99 -16.80
C ALA A 283 -11.31 -14.30 -18.00
N ILE A 284 -10.59 -13.20 -17.78
CA ILE A 284 -9.80 -12.52 -18.83
C ILE A 284 -8.74 -13.48 -19.37
N VAL A 285 -7.97 -14.12 -18.49
CA VAL A 285 -6.91 -15.07 -18.88
C VAL A 285 -7.49 -16.27 -19.62
N ALA A 286 -8.55 -16.90 -19.09
CA ALA A 286 -9.19 -18.05 -19.75
C ALA A 286 -9.73 -17.72 -21.15
N ALA A 287 -10.30 -16.53 -21.36
CA ALA A 287 -10.74 -16.10 -22.69
C ALA A 287 -9.57 -15.84 -23.64
N ALA A 288 -8.46 -15.29 -23.12
CA ALA A 288 -7.25 -15.07 -23.92
C ALA A 288 -6.55 -16.37 -24.32
N GLU A 289 -6.59 -17.40 -23.48
CA GLU A 289 -6.07 -18.73 -23.78
C GLU A 289 -6.95 -19.47 -24.79
N ALA A 290 -8.26 -19.37 -24.66
CA ALA A 290 -9.21 -20.10 -25.50
C ALA A 290 -9.51 -19.43 -26.85
N LEU A 291 -9.37 -18.11 -26.96
CA LEU A 291 -9.71 -17.29 -28.14
C LEU A 291 -11.10 -17.61 -28.69
N PRO A 292 -12.19 -17.51 -27.92
CA PRO A 292 -13.53 -17.89 -28.38
C PRO A 292 -14.03 -17.02 -29.52
N HIS A 293 -14.58 -17.63 -30.56
CA HIS A 293 -15.13 -16.96 -31.74
C HIS A 293 -16.66 -16.75 -31.68
N SER A 294 -17.28 -17.11 -30.57
CA SER A 294 -18.73 -16.95 -30.38
C SER A 294 -19.10 -16.93 -28.92
N VAL A 295 -20.26 -16.29 -28.63
CA VAL A 295 -20.83 -16.27 -27.26
C VAL A 295 -21.01 -17.68 -26.67
N PRO A 296 -21.49 -18.71 -27.42
CA PRO A 296 -21.55 -20.07 -26.87
C PRO A 296 -20.19 -20.63 -26.45
N GLN A 297 -19.14 -20.42 -27.23
CA GLN A 297 -17.78 -20.83 -26.86
C GLN A 297 -17.27 -20.10 -25.62
N LEU A 298 -17.51 -18.78 -25.53
CA LEU A 298 -17.11 -17.99 -24.37
C LEU A 298 -17.78 -18.45 -23.08
N VAL A 299 -19.11 -18.65 -23.10
CA VAL A 299 -19.87 -19.06 -21.91
C VAL A 299 -19.66 -20.54 -21.54
N ALA A 300 -19.08 -21.34 -22.40
CA ALA A 300 -18.64 -22.71 -22.10
C ALA A 300 -17.39 -22.73 -21.21
N LEU A 301 -16.62 -21.64 -21.15
CA LEU A 301 -15.48 -21.54 -20.26
C LEU A 301 -15.92 -21.52 -18.80
N PRO A 302 -15.37 -22.36 -17.91
CA PRO A 302 -15.76 -22.41 -16.49
C PRO A 302 -15.68 -21.05 -15.79
N ALA A 303 -14.69 -20.21 -16.17
CA ALA A 303 -14.50 -18.87 -15.62
C ALA A 303 -15.65 -17.89 -15.96
N PHE A 304 -16.49 -18.21 -16.96
CA PHE A 304 -17.69 -17.45 -17.37
C PHE A 304 -19.00 -18.03 -16.81
N ALA A 305 -18.96 -19.03 -15.93
CA ALA A 305 -20.15 -19.67 -15.37
C ALA A 305 -21.03 -18.75 -14.50
N GLY A 306 -20.48 -17.65 -13.99
CA GLY A 306 -21.17 -16.71 -13.11
C GLY A 306 -22.35 -16.01 -13.79
N LYS A 307 -23.50 -15.87 -13.08
CA LYS A 307 -24.72 -15.23 -13.62
C LYS A 307 -24.46 -13.81 -14.16
N GLY A 308 -23.65 -13.00 -13.46
CA GLY A 308 -23.31 -11.63 -13.85
C GLY A 308 -22.48 -11.57 -15.13
N THR A 309 -21.52 -12.48 -15.28
CA THR A 309 -20.63 -12.61 -16.43
C THR A 309 -21.40 -13.08 -17.66
N ARG A 310 -22.26 -14.12 -17.50
CA ARG A 310 -23.12 -14.64 -18.57
C ARG A 310 -24.11 -13.61 -19.12
N ARG A 311 -24.71 -12.81 -18.26
CA ARG A 311 -25.65 -11.75 -18.68
C ARG A 311 -25.02 -10.75 -19.67
N ARG A 312 -23.68 -10.60 -19.62
CA ARG A 312 -22.91 -9.69 -20.46
C ARG A 312 -22.01 -10.41 -21.46
N ALA A 313 -22.27 -11.67 -21.74
CA ALA A 313 -21.43 -12.48 -22.62
C ALA A 313 -21.25 -11.85 -24.00
N ALA A 314 -22.27 -11.22 -24.56
CA ALA A 314 -22.17 -10.50 -25.84
C ALA A 314 -21.18 -9.32 -25.79
N LEU A 315 -21.14 -8.58 -24.66
CA LEU A 315 -20.19 -7.50 -24.46
C LEU A 315 -18.74 -8.03 -24.41
N TRP A 316 -18.53 -9.12 -23.68
CA TRP A 316 -17.22 -9.74 -23.55
C TRP A 316 -16.76 -10.36 -24.89
N GLN A 317 -17.69 -11.03 -25.61
CA GLN A 317 -17.35 -11.56 -26.94
C GLN A 317 -17.00 -10.44 -27.91
N ALA A 318 -17.73 -9.33 -27.93
CA ALA A 318 -17.37 -8.19 -28.77
C ALA A 318 -15.99 -7.61 -28.45
N ALA A 319 -15.54 -7.68 -27.18
CA ALA A 319 -14.19 -7.31 -26.82
C ALA A 319 -13.13 -8.29 -27.36
N VAL A 320 -13.41 -9.58 -27.32
CA VAL A 320 -12.56 -10.62 -27.95
C VAL A 320 -12.50 -10.41 -29.44
N ASP A 321 -13.64 -10.22 -30.11
CA ASP A 321 -13.72 -10.04 -31.57
C ASP A 321 -12.93 -8.82 -32.04
N ARG A 322 -13.00 -7.69 -31.31
CA ARG A 322 -12.18 -6.49 -31.58
C ARG A 322 -10.68 -6.80 -31.51
N ALA A 323 -10.26 -7.56 -30.51
CA ALA A 323 -8.85 -7.93 -30.35
C ALA A 323 -8.37 -8.89 -31.45
N LEU A 324 -9.22 -9.84 -31.83
CA LEU A 324 -8.93 -10.79 -32.91
C LEU A 324 -8.86 -10.12 -34.29
N ALA A 325 -9.60 -9.03 -34.49
CA ALA A 325 -9.61 -8.25 -35.73
C ALA A 325 -8.45 -7.24 -35.87
N LEU A 326 -7.65 -7.04 -34.80
CA LEU A 326 -6.52 -6.10 -34.85
C LEU A 326 -5.49 -6.55 -35.92
N PRO A 327 -4.98 -5.63 -36.76
CA PRO A 327 -3.83 -5.91 -37.61
C PRO A 327 -2.57 -6.16 -36.76
N ASP A 328 -1.60 -6.90 -37.33
CA ASP A 328 -0.42 -7.37 -36.58
C ASP A 328 0.46 -6.24 -36.04
N ASP A 329 0.51 -5.11 -36.72
CA ASP A 329 1.24 -3.90 -36.30
C ASP A 329 0.63 -3.15 -35.10
N GLN A 330 -0.64 -3.45 -34.77
CA GLN A 330 -1.35 -2.88 -33.62
C GLN A 330 -1.39 -3.82 -32.39
N LEU A 331 -0.82 -5.00 -32.54
CA LEU A 331 -0.75 -5.94 -31.43
C LEU A 331 0.17 -5.42 -30.32
N PRO A 332 -0.18 -5.65 -29.04
CA PRO A 332 0.71 -5.29 -27.94
C PRO A 332 2.01 -6.10 -28.02
N SER A 333 3.13 -5.46 -27.73
CA SER A 333 4.39 -6.17 -27.58
C SER A 333 4.30 -7.24 -26.49
N VAL A 334 4.83 -8.42 -26.76
CA VAL A 334 4.95 -9.49 -25.75
C VAL A 334 5.85 -9.02 -24.59
N ARG A 335 6.90 -8.28 -24.91
CA ARG A 335 7.71 -7.60 -23.90
C ARG A 335 7.00 -6.33 -23.48
N GLY A 336 6.88 -6.12 -22.17
CA GLY A 336 6.32 -4.87 -21.62
C GLY A 336 7.05 -3.63 -22.14
N PRO A 337 6.53 -2.42 -21.83
CA PRO A 337 7.23 -1.17 -22.15
C PRO A 337 8.67 -1.25 -21.63
N ARG A 338 9.61 -0.68 -22.38
CA ARG A 338 10.98 -0.51 -21.91
C ARG A 338 10.94 0.41 -20.69
N THR A 339 11.49 -0.05 -19.59
CA THR A 339 11.69 0.74 -18.39
C THR A 339 13.19 0.94 -18.20
N ASP A 340 13.58 2.02 -17.55
CA ASP A 340 14.97 2.24 -17.12
C ASP A 340 15.34 1.37 -15.91
N ALA A 341 14.45 0.45 -15.50
CA ALA A 341 14.72 -0.47 -14.42
C ALA A 341 15.81 -1.48 -14.81
N PRO A 342 16.66 -1.87 -13.86
CA PRO A 342 17.60 -2.95 -14.05
C PRO A 342 16.88 -4.24 -14.51
N PRO A 343 17.53 -5.09 -15.30
CA PRO A 343 16.96 -6.38 -15.65
C PRO A 343 16.67 -7.24 -14.41
N PRO A 344 15.87 -8.31 -14.54
CA PRO A 344 15.65 -9.24 -13.43
C PRO A 344 16.97 -9.76 -12.86
N ILE A 345 17.08 -9.83 -11.52
CA ILE A 345 18.33 -10.17 -10.81
C ILE A 345 18.93 -11.49 -11.31
N ARG A 346 18.09 -12.49 -11.63
CA ARG A 346 18.51 -13.78 -12.19
C ARG A 346 19.33 -13.69 -13.48
N ALA A 347 19.22 -12.58 -14.22
CA ALA A 347 19.96 -12.36 -15.46
C ALA A 347 21.25 -11.55 -15.25
N TRP A 348 21.56 -11.12 -14.03
CA TRP A 348 22.70 -10.24 -13.78
C TRP A 348 24.03 -10.94 -13.94
N SER A 349 24.16 -12.17 -13.43
CA SER A 349 25.39 -12.96 -13.54
C SER A 349 25.83 -13.14 -14.99
N ASP A 350 24.86 -13.30 -15.93
CA ASP A 350 25.13 -13.50 -17.34
C ASP A 350 25.36 -12.18 -18.09
N ARG A 351 24.68 -11.09 -17.68
CA ARG A 351 24.70 -9.80 -18.39
C ARG A 351 25.78 -8.86 -17.91
N ASP A 352 25.94 -8.76 -16.59
CA ASP A 352 26.95 -7.95 -15.91
C ASP A 352 27.33 -8.63 -14.59
N PRO A 353 28.31 -9.54 -14.59
CA PRO A 353 28.80 -10.21 -13.38
C PRO A 353 29.29 -9.23 -12.30
N ARG A 354 29.82 -8.06 -12.69
CA ARG A 354 30.24 -7.03 -11.73
C ARG A 354 29.05 -6.40 -11.04
N ALA A 355 27.96 -6.13 -11.76
CA ALA A 355 26.74 -5.64 -11.13
C ALA A 355 26.15 -6.68 -10.15
N ALA A 356 26.21 -7.96 -10.49
CA ALA A 356 25.80 -9.04 -9.58
C ALA A 356 26.67 -9.08 -8.31
N ALA A 357 27.99 -8.95 -8.46
CA ALA A 357 28.92 -8.90 -7.33
C ALA A 357 28.68 -7.67 -6.43
N ARG A 358 28.48 -6.47 -7.04
CA ARG A 358 28.12 -5.26 -6.30
C ARG A 358 26.82 -5.42 -5.50
N LEU A 359 25.79 -6.01 -6.11
CA LEU A 359 24.51 -6.24 -5.42
C LEU A 359 24.67 -7.20 -4.24
N ALA A 360 25.44 -8.28 -4.40
CA ALA A 360 25.73 -9.21 -3.31
C ALA A 360 26.44 -8.52 -2.14
N ALA A 361 27.50 -7.74 -2.41
CA ALA A 361 28.21 -6.98 -1.39
C ALA A 361 27.34 -5.91 -0.72
N ALA A 362 26.55 -5.17 -1.49
CA ALA A 362 25.65 -4.14 -0.97
C ALA A 362 24.54 -4.73 -0.09
N ARG A 363 23.98 -5.89 -0.43
CA ARG A 363 23.01 -6.60 0.41
C ARG A 363 23.59 -6.98 1.77
N VAL A 364 24.85 -7.41 1.84
CA VAL A 364 25.52 -7.70 3.11
C VAL A 364 25.56 -6.44 3.97
N VAL A 365 25.95 -5.30 3.41
CA VAL A 365 25.97 -4.02 4.14
C VAL A 365 24.61 -3.66 4.72
N VAL A 366 23.55 -3.76 3.91
CA VAL A 366 22.20 -3.42 4.37
C VAL A 366 21.71 -4.41 5.43
N GLN A 367 21.98 -5.71 5.25
CA GLN A 367 21.63 -6.76 6.21
C GLN A 367 22.32 -6.57 7.56
N GLU A 368 23.63 -6.36 7.59
CA GLU A 368 24.36 -6.08 8.83
C GLU A 368 23.86 -4.82 9.52
N THR A 369 23.52 -3.79 8.74
CA THR A 369 22.94 -2.55 9.29
C THR A 369 21.56 -2.81 9.89
N SER A 370 20.74 -3.64 9.23
CA SER A 370 19.44 -4.08 9.74
C SER A 370 19.57 -4.79 11.09
N GLU A 371 20.54 -5.67 11.24
CA GLU A 371 20.79 -6.41 12.48
C GLU A 371 21.26 -5.49 13.61
N ILE A 372 22.18 -4.54 13.30
CA ILE A 372 22.68 -3.57 14.29
C ILE A 372 21.57 -2.65 14.80
N TRP A 373 20.72 -2.16 13.91
CA TRP A 373 19.71 -1.16 14.23
C TRP A 373 18.32 -1.77 14.48
N HIS A 374 18.15 -3.07 14.36
CA HIS A 374 16.84 -3.73 14.45
C HIS A 374 15.77 -3.01 13.61
N THR A 375 16.11 -2.72 12.35
CA THR A 375 15.23 -2.03 11.40
C THR A 375 15.17 -2.86 10.12
N PRO A 376 13.98 -3.18 9.58
CA PRO A 376 13.84 -4.00 8.37
C PRO A 376 14.62 -3.43 7.19
N VAL A 377 15.21 -4.30 6.37
CA VAL A 377 16.09 -3.93 5.25
C VAL A 377 15.40 -2.99 4.24
N GLU A 378 14.11 -3.19 4.00
CA GLU A 378 13.30 -2.36 3.11
C GLU A 378 13.05 -0.95 3.66
N ASN A 379 13.09 -0.76 4.97
CA ASN A 379 13.01 0.56 5.61
C ASN A 379 14.38 1.26 5.65
N LEU A 380 15.48 0.50 5.70
CA LEU A 380 16.83 1.08 5.61
C LEU A 380 17.15 1.60 4.22
N LEU A 381 16.76 0.87 3.18
CA LEU A 381 16.89 1.32 1.79
C LEU A 381 15.94 0.57 0.88
N GLN A 382 15.20 1.31 0.06
CA GLN A 382 14.28 0.69 -0.90
C GLN A 382 15.01 -0.30 -1.81
N PRO A 383 14.52 -1.55 -1.96
CA PRO A 383 15.20 -2.57 -2.76
C PRO A 383 15.45 -2.16 -4.22
N ASP A 384 14.53 -1.41 -4.83
CA ASP A 384 14.71 -0.93 -6.21
C ASP A 384 15.84 0.11 -6.31
N LEU A 385 15.98 1.00 -5.33
CA LEU A 385 17.06 1.97 -5.28
C LEU A 385 18.42 1.27 -5.13
N LEU A 386 18.52 0.28 -4.24
CA LEU A 386 19.74 -0.53 -4.10
C LEU A 386 20.10 -1.25 -5.41
N ARG A 387 19.10 -1.83 -6.10
CA ARG A 387 19.30 -2.49 -7.40
C ARG A 387 19.80 -1.51 -8.46
N ARG A 388 19.21 -0.31 -8.55
CA ARG A 388 19.63 0.74 -9.49
C ARG A 388 21.06 1.20 -9.24
N LEU A 389 21.40 1.46 -7.97
CA LEU A 389 22.74 1.82 -7.56
C LEU A 389 23.78 0.77 -7.97
N CYS A 390 23.47 -0.53 -7.76
CA CYS A 390 24.40 -1.61 -8.10
C CYS A 390 24.49 -1.90 -9.60
N TRP A 391 23.41 -1.71 -10.35
CA TRP A 391 23.37 -1.91 -11.78
C TRP A 391 24.08 -0.81 -12.56
N SER A 392 23.84 0.44 -12.20
CA SER A 392 24.42 1.65 -12.81
C SER A 392 25.03 2.55 -11.75
N PRO A 393 26.17 2.13 -11.14
CA PRO A 393 26.79 2.92 -10.10
C PRO A 393 27.30 4.25 -10.65
N PRO A 394 27.42 5.31 -9.81
CA PRO A 394 28.06 6.55 -10.20
C PRO A 394 29.57 6.32 -10.47
N LEU A 395 30.16 7.18 -11.27
CA LEU A 395 31.61 7.22 -11.52
C LEU A 395 32.13 8.62 -11.23
N PRO A 396 33.05 8.76 -10.26
CA PRO A 396 33.65 7.70 -9.42
C PRO A 396 32.66 7.11 -8.42
N MET A 397 32.89 5.88 -7.93
CA MET A 397 32.14 5.22 -6.88
C MET A 397 32.64 5.65 -5.48
N ASP A 398 32.81 6.96 -5.26
CA ASP A 398 33.15 7.49 -3.96
C ASP A 398 31.95 7.79 -3.08
N VAL A 399 32.22 8.14 -1.82
CA VAL A 399 31.17 8.39 -0.83
C VAL A 399 30.22 9.50 -1.28
N LEU A 400 30.76 10.59 -1.86
CA LEU A 400 29.94 11.73 -2.28
C LEU A 400 29.02 11.36 -3.43
N SER A 401 29.55 10.73 -4.48
CA SER A 401 28.76 10.34 -5.67
C SER A 401 27.69 9.29 -5.33
N VAL A 402 27.99 8.36 -4.42
CA VAL A 402 27.02 7.39 -3.92
C VAL A 402 25.92 8.08 -3.10
N ALA A 403 26.30 9.01 -2.20
CA ALA A 403 25.33 9.78 -1.41
C ALA A 403 24.39 10.62 -2.30
N GLU A 404 24.95 11.30 -3.33
CA GLU A 404 24.15 12.05 -4.31
C GLU A 404 23.20 11.15 -5.08
N THR A 405 23.64 9.96 -5.50
CA THR A 405 22.83 8.98 -6.22
C THR A 405 21.68 8.46 -5.35
N LEU A 406 21.96 8.14 -4.08
CA LEU A 406 20.95 7.70 -3.12
C LEU A 406 19.91 8.80 -2.88
N THR A 407 20.34 10.03 -2.65
CA THR A 407 19.46 11.19 -2.43
C THR A 407 18.59 11.47 -3.65
N ALA A 408 19.17 11.47 -4.85
CA ALA A 408 18.43 11.64 -6.11
C ALA A 408 17.41 10.51 -6.34
N GLY A 409 17.69 9.32 -5.85
CA GLY A 409 16.80 8.16 -5.87
C GLY A 409 15.74 8.17 -4.77
N GLY A 410 15.68 9.19 -3.92
CA GLY A 410 14.68 9.38 -2.87
C GLY A 410 15.04 8.80 -1.50
N ALA A 411 16.31 8.42 -1.28
CA ALA A 411 16.77 8.07 0.08
C ALA A 411 16.71 9.30 0.99
N ARG A 412 16.31 9.06 2.26
CA ARG A 412 16.30 10.09 3.30
C ARG A 412 17.71 10.41 3.74
N HIS A 413 17.88 11.56 4.38
CA HIS A 413 19.19 11.99 4.87
C HIS A 413 19.77 10.97 5.85
N TRP A 414 19.00 10.49 6.82
CA TRP A 414 19.41 9.47 7.77
C TRP A 414 19.87 8.15 7.10
N GLN A 415 19.22 7.73 6.00
CA GLN A 415 19.58 6.53 5.24
C GLN A 415 20.94 6.71 4.55
N VAL A 416 21.15 7.89 3.98
CA VAL A 416 22.43 8.26 3.33
C VAL A 416 23.57 8.33 4.34
N GLU A 417 23.35 8.95 5.50
CA GLU A 417 24.35 9.00 6.57
C GLU A 417 24.72 7.61 7.08
N LEU A 418 23.73 6.73 7.24
CA LEU A 418 23.94 5.40 7.79
C LEU A 418 24.61 4.43 6.80
N LEU A 419 24.28 4.52 5.52
CA LEU A 419 24.64 3.52 4.51
C LEU A 419 25.67 4.02 3.49
N GLY A 420 25.77 5.34 3.23
CA GLY A 420 26.48 5.87 2.08
C GLY A 420 27.95 5.46 2.01
N GLU A 421 28.69 5.63 3.09
CA GLU A 421 30.12 5.27 3.15
C GLU A 421 30.34 3.76 2.99
N ARG A 422 29.57 2.97 3.70
CA ARG A 422 29.66 1.49 3.66
C ARG A 422 29.31 0.94 2.28
N LEU A 423 28.26 1.49 1.64
CA LEU A 423 27.89 1.11 0.28
C LEU A 423 28.95 1.52 -0.74
N ALA A 424 29.54 2.72 -0.64
CA ALA A 424 30.61 3.15 -1.53
C ALA A 424 31.79 2.19 -1.46
N ALA A 425 32.24 1.83 -0.25
CA ALA A 425 33.34 0.88 -0.05
C ALA A 425 33.00 -0.52 -0.63
N ALA A 426 31.79 -1.02 -0.40
CA ALA A 426 31.38 -2.31 -0.92
C ALA A 426 31.31 -2.35 -2.47
N LEU A 427 30.82 -1.26 -3.09
CA LEU A 427 30.76 -1.13 -4.56
C LEU A 427 32.15 -1.08 -5.19
N GLN A 428 33.09 -0.35 -4.58
CA GLN A 428 34.50 -0.27 -5.05
C GLN A 428 35.17 -1.65 -4.99
N GLN A 429 35.09 -2.32 -3.84
CA GLN A 429 35.70 -3.64 -3.64
C GLN A 429 35.14 -4.69 -4.61
N ALA A 430 33.86 -4.70 -4.84
CA ALA A 430 33.20 -5.65 -5.74
C ALA A 430 33.41 -5.34 -7.24
N SER A 431 34.01 -4.21 -7.58
CA SER A 431 34.27 -3.79 -8.98
C SER A 431 35.70 -4.07 -9.44
N VAL A 432 36.59 -4.44 -8.51
CA VAL A 432 37.98 -4.88 -8.77
C VAL A 432 38.00 -6.33 -9.19
#